data_75d89efbc2aec368377a055afc791e3d
#
_entry.id   75d89efbc2aec368377a055afc791e3d
#
_cell.length_a   1.000
_cell.length_b   1.000
_cell.length_c   1.000
_cell.angle_alpha   90.00
_cell.angle_beta   90.00
_cell.angle_gamma   90.00
#
_symmetry.space_group_name_H-M   'P 1'
#
loop_
_entity.id
_entity.type
_entity.pdbx_description
1 polymer ?
#
loop_
_entity_poly.entity_id
_entity_poly.type
_entity_poly.pdbx_seq_one_letter_code
_entity_poly.pdbx_strand_id
1 'polypeptide(L)'
;ERIRVWECRDNAHEAEKVAAEIHYLAAAKTAPWSDFCILFRGNFQSRALEKALQLLRVPYHLSGGTAFLERGEVKDALSWLRLIANPDDDAAFLRAVQSPKREVGATTLAKLAEIAQKMHMPMSRAAEQIGVLKQLTPRSANALDGFVNIVRHLRGEAFKVSPADLVRTLADKSGLLASIRAQCKDEASFQRRKENLEELSDWFDGGKGSGPGELAAQLALLSHADKGEAGNQVRLMSLHAAKGLEFRYVFIVGMEDGTLPHEMALEEGSLEEERRLLYVGITRAKEQLWLSHSREASKWGDKLRLKPSRFFDELPAAEIQRDGADPVADAARKQERAAAGFAAIKALLDG
;
A
#
# COMPACT_ATOMS: atom_id res chain seq x y z
N GLU A 1 18.84 18.82 17.04
CA GLU A 1 19.55 18.56 15.76
C GLU A 1 19.00 19.49 14.66
N ARG A 2 19.78 19.75 13.57
CA ARG A 2 19.34 20.58 12.45
C ARG A 2 18.22 19.89 11.66
N ILE A 3 17.29 20.66 11.13
CA ILE A 3 16.24 20.18 10.22
C ILE A 3 16.90 19.68 8.92
N ARG A 4 16.64 18.46 8.53
CA ARG A 4 17.18 17.89 7.29
C ARG A 4 16.23 18.16 6.13
N VAL A 5 16.74 18.67 5.03
CA VAL A 5 15.94 18.94 3.83
C VAL A 5 16.42 18.05 2.70
N TRP A 6 15.50 17.28 2.13
CA TRP A 6 15.74 16.37 1.02
C TRP A 6 15.06 16.84 -0.26
N GLU A 7 15.84 16.87 -1.31
CA GLU A 7 15.33 16.96 -2.66
C GLU A 7 15.30 15.56 -3.28
N CYS A 8 14.12 15.16 -3.76
CA CYS A 8 13.87 13.85 -4.35
C CYS A 8 13.57 14.00 -5.85
N ARG A 9 13.80 12.95 -6.64
CA ARG A 9 13.50 12.96 -8.06
C ARG A 9 11.98 13.07 -8.29
N ASP A 10 11.22 12.20 -7.63
CA ASP A 10 9.77 12.07 -7.73
C ASP A 10 9.21 11.52 -6.41
N ASN A 11 7.89 11.44 -6.30
CA ASN A 11 7.19 10.99 -5.10
C ASN A 11 7.52 9.53 -4.73
N ALA A 12 7.81 8.66 -5.71
CA ALA A 12 8.19 7.29 -5.44
C ALA A 12 9.59 7.24 -4.79
N HIS A 13 10.55 7.96 -5.35
CA HIS A 13 11.91 8.08 -4.78
C HIS A 13 11.88 8.76 -3.40
N GLU A 14 10.97 9.73 -3.18
CA GLU A 14 10.77 10.35 -1.86
C GLU A 14 10.32 9.30 -0.84
N ALA A 15 9.31 8.51 -1.18
CA ALA A 15 8.78 7.47 -0.32
C ALA A 15 9.83 6.37 -0.02
N GLU A 16 10.57 5.93 -1.02
CA GLU A 16 11.66 4.95 -0.87
C GLU A 16 12.74 5.48 0.09
N LYS A 17 13.15 6.77 -0.07
CA LYS A 17 14.16 7.40 0.76
C LYS A 17 13.71 7.52 2.21
N VAL A 18 12.45 7.91 2.44
CA VAL A 18 11.85 8.00 3.78
C VAL A 18 11.80 6.63 4.43
N ALA A 19 11.28 5.61 3.74
CA ALA A 19 11.16 4.26 4.27
C ALA A 19 12.54 3.65 4.59
N ALA A 20 13.53 3.86 3.73
CA ALA A 20 14.91 3.41 3.95
C ALA A 20 15.57 4.09 5.17
N GLU A 21 15.33 5.40 5.38
CA GLU A 21 15.82 6.13 6.55
C GLU A 21 15.20 5.63 7.84
N ILE A 22 13.88 5.42 7.84
CA ILE A 22 13.16 4.86 8.99
C ILE A 22 13.72 3.48 9.34
N HIS A 23 13.86 2.60 8.34
CA HIS A 23 14.41 1.27 8.53
C HIS A 23 15.84 1.32 9.10
N TYR A 24 16.69 2.19 8.56
CA TYR A 24 18.05 2.40 9.04
C TYR A 24 18.09 2.89 10.48
N LEU A 25 17.30 3.93 10.81
CA LEU A 25 17.30 4.52 12.16
C LEU A 25 16.72 3.57 13.21
N ALA A 26 15.71 2.80 12.87
CA ALA A 26 15.16 1.78 13.76
C ALA A 26 16.22 0.75 14.13
N ALA A 27 17.00 0.27 13.16
CA ALA A 27 18.08 -0.68 13.37
C ALA A 27 19.28 -0.03 14.10
N ALA A 28 19.77 1.12 13.63
CA ALA A 28 20.99 1.76 14.14
C ALA A 28 20.83 2.35 15.55
N LYS A 29 19.64 2.87 15.86
CA LYS A 29 19.34 3.50 17.16
C LYS A 29 18.51 2.61 18.08
N THR A 30 18.20 1.39 17.67
CA THR A 30 17.30 0.45 18.38
C THR A 30 15.98 1.14 18.76
N ALA A 31 15.46 1.96 17.85
CA ALA A 31 14.24 2.74 18.07
C ALA A 31 13.01 1.92 17.65
N PRO A 32 11.96 1.85 18.50
CA PRO A 32 10.72 1.21 18.12
C PRO A 32 10.05 1.95 16.95
N TRP A 33 9.31 1.22 16.12
CA TRP A 33 8.59 1.80 14.97
C TRP A 33 7.61 2.91 15.37
N SER A 34 7.07 2.85 16.59
CA SER A 34 6.16 3.87 17.14
C SER A 34 6.81 5.24 17.36
N ASP A 35 8.14 5.33 17.35
CA ASP A 35 8.86 6.59 17.48
C ASP A 35 8.86 7.42 16.18
N PHE A 36 8.45 6.81 15.07
CA PHE A 36 8.48 7.41 13.74
C PHE A 36 7.10 7.84 13.27
N CYS A 37 7.05 9.03 12.67
CA CYS A 37 5.84 9.56 12.05
C CYS A 37 6.15 10.15 10.68
N ILE A 38 5.28 9.85 9.69
CA ILE A 38 5.29 10.46 8.38
C ILE A 38 4.04 11.34 8.28
N LEU A 39 4.25 12.64 8.07
CA LEU A 39 3.19 13.64 7.94
C LEU A 39 3.09 14.08 6.49
N PHE A 40 1.86 14.13 5.99
CA PHE A 40 1.54 14.59 4.65
C PHE A 40 0.35 15.55 4.66
N ARG A 41 0.20 16.35 3.59
CA ARG A 41 -0.92 17.29 3.47
C ARG A 41 -2.18 16.62 2.97
N GLY A 42 -2.07 15.73 2.01
CA GLY A 42 -3.19 15.04 1.37
C GLY A 42 -3.08 13.52 1.39
N ASN A 43 -4.21 12.82 1.57
CA ASN A 43 -4.24 11.36 1.67
C ASN A 43 -3.74 10.63 0.41
N PHE A 44 -3.70 11.29 -0.76
CA PHE A 44 -3.14 10.70 -1.98
C PHE A 44 -1.64 10.40 -1.85
N GLN A 45 -0.92 11.14 -0.99
CA GLN A 45 0.51 10.95 -0.75
C GLN A 45 0.81 9.65 0.03
N SER A 46 -0.14 9.13 0.80
CA SER A 46 0.08 7.93 1.63
C SER A 46 0.45 6.70 0.81
N ARG A 47 -0.07 6.57 -0.40
CA ARG A 47 0.04 5.36 -1.23
C ARG A 47 1.47 4.96 -1.56
N ALA A 48 2.29 5.92 -2.02
CA ALA A 48 3.70 5.68 -2.30
C ALA A 48 4.47 5.29 -1.03
N LEU A 49 4.16 5.95 0.09
CA LEU A 49 4.74 5.68 1.40
C LEU A 49 4.36 4.28 1.91
N GLU A 50 3.09 3.92 1.81
CA GLU A 50 2.60 2.59 2.17
C GLU A 50 3.33 1.50 1.38
N LYS A 51 3.45 1.67 0.05
CA LYS A 51 4.20 0.75 -0.82
C LYS A 51 5.66 0.63 -0.41
N ALA A 52 6.34 1.74 -0.18
CA ALA A 52 7.77 1.74 0.18
C ALA A 52 8.03 1.08 1.55
N LEU A 53 7.19 1.38 2.55
CA LEU A 53 7.28 0.75 3.87
C LEU A 53 7.01 -0.76 3.79
N GLN A 54 6.04 -1.16 2.98
CA GLN A 54 5.68 -2.56 2.76
C GLN A 54 6.84 -3.35 2.16
N LEU A 55 7.49 -2.83 1.13
CA LEU A 55 8.64 -3.47 0.48
C LEU A 55 9.79 -3.73 1.46
N LEU A 56 9.98 -2.83 2.44
CA LEU A 56 10.97 -2.98 3.50
C LEU A 56 10.44 -3.73 4.73
N ARG A 57 9.22 -4.26 4.70
CA ARG A 57 8.56 -4.94 5.82
C ARG A 57 8.47 -4.09 7.09
N VAL A 58 8.37 -2.78 6.93
CA VAL A 58 8.19 -1.84 8.04
C VAL A 58 6.71 -1.77 8.39
N PRO A 59 6.30 -2.13 9.61
CA PRO A 59 4.91 -2.06 10.02
C PRO A 59 4.46 -0.60 10.14
N TYR A 60 3.29 -0.28 9.63
CA TYR A 60 2.74 1.06 9.67
C TYR A 60 1.24 1.09 10.01
N HIS A 61 0.77 2.24 10.47
CA HIS A 61 -0.63 2.51 10.72
C HIS A 61 -1.02 3.87 10.09
N LEU A 62 -2.02 3.85 9.21
CA LEU A 62 -2.57 5.05 8.59
C LEU A 62 -3.70 5.61 9.46
N SER A 63 -3.48 6.79 10.05
CA SER A 63 -4.47 7.48 10.87
C SER A 63 -5.35 8.40 10.02
N GLY A 64 -6.66 8.31 10.22
CA GLY A 64 -7.63 9.17 9.51
C GLY A 64 -8.00 8.71 8.09
N GLY A 65 -7.64 7.48 7.73
CA GLY A 65 -7.97 6.87 6.44
C GLY A 65 -8.01 5.35 6.54
N THR A 66 -8.44 4.70 5.46
CA THR A 66 -8.33 3.26 5.31
C THR A 66 -7.02 2.96 4.57
N ALA A 67 -6.14 2.18 5.19
CA ALA A 67 -4.90 1.73 4.55
C ALA A 67 -5.22 1.09 3.19
N PHE A 68 -4.32 1.23 2.23
CA PHE A 68 -4.57 0.82 0.86
C PHE A 68 -5.04 -0.63 0.76
N LEU A 69 -4.32 -1.56 1.41
CA LEU A 69 -4.66 -2.98 1.38
C LEU A 69 -5.93 -3.32 2.16
N GLU A 70 -6.41 -2.42 3.02
CA GLU A 70 -7.63 -2.58 3.80
C GLU A 70 -8.90 -2.15 3.06
N ARG A 71 -8.77 -1.49 1.89
CA ARG A 71 -9.90 -1.07 1.06
C ARG A 71 -10.68 -2.27 0.54
N GLY A 72 -11.99 -2.18 0.53
CA GLY A 72 -12.89 -3.29 0.19
C GLY A 72 -12.57 -3.93 -1.17
N GLU A 73 -12.46 -3.13 -2.22
CA GLU A 73 -12.15 -3.59 -3.58
C GLU A 73 -10.75 -4.20 -3.70
N VAL A 74 -9.78 -3.68 -2.93
CA VAL A 74 -8.40 -4.21 -2.90
C VAL A 74 -8.39 -5.56 -2.20
N LYS A 75 -9.04 -5.67 -1.02
CA LYS A 75 -9.20 -6.96 -0.32
C LYS A 75 -9.91 -8.01 -1.18
N ASP A 76 -10.91 -7.59 -1.94
CA ASP A 76 -11.63 -8.49 -2.83
C ASP A 76 -10.71 -9.01 -3.94
N ALA A 77 -9.98 -8.12 -4.61
CA ALA A 77 -9.01 -8.51 -5.64
C ALA A 77 -7.88 -9.39 -5.08
N LEU A 78 -7.32 -9.04 -3.92
CA LEU A 78 -6.31 -9.86 -3.24
C LEU A 78 -6.81 -11.27 -2.89
N SER A 79 -8.08 -11.40 -2.50
CA SER A 79 -8.67 -12.72 -2.23
C SER A 79 -8.72 -13.60 -3.48
N TRP A 80 -9.04 -13.02 -4.64
CA TRP A 80 -8.97 -13.72 -5.91
C TRP A 80 -7.55 -14.13 -6.28
N LEU A 81 -6.59 -13.22 -6.14
CA LEU A 81 -5.17 -13.50 -6.41
C LEU A 81 -4.63 -14.60 -5.49
N ARG A 82 -4.97 -14.57 -4.20
CA ARG A 82 -4.60 -15.60 -3.23
C ARG A 82 -5.18 -16.96 -3.61
N LEU A 83 -6.44 -17.01 -4.01
CA LEU A 83 -7.09 -18.24 -4.44
C LEU A 83 -6.47 -18.79 -5.75
N ILE A 84 -6.08 -17.91 -6.69
CA ILE A 84 -5.37 -18.28 -7.91
C ILE A 84 -3.98 -18.84 -7.56
N ALA A 85 -3.27 -18.21 -6.65
CA ALA A 85 -1.95 -18.65 -6.20
C ALA A 85 -2.01 -19.97 -5.42
N ASN A 86 -2.93 -20.06 -4.48
CA ASN A 86 -3.15 -21.21 -3.61
C ASN A 86 -4.64 -21.60 -3.56
N PRO A 87 -5.07 -22.62 -4.29
CA PRO A 87 -6.45 -23.12 -4.25
C PRO A 87 -6.89 -23.65 -2.88
N ASP A 88 -5.96 -23.93 -1.99
CA ASP A 88 -6.24 -24.49 -0.67
C ASP A 88 -6.47 -23.42 0.40
N ASP A 89 -6.53 -22.13 0.00
CA ASP A 89 -6.86 -20.98 0.87
C ASP A 89 -8.37 -20.81 0.99
N ASP A 90 -8.98 -21.46 1.98
CA ASP A 90 -10.42 -21.38 2.24
C ASP A 90 -10.90 -19.97 2.62
N ALA A 91 -10.07 -19.16 3.27
CA ALA A 91 -10.40 -17.78 3.60
C ALA A 91 -10.51 -16.92 2.32
N ALA A 92 -9.56 -17.10 1.41
CA ALA A 92 -9.59 -16.45 0.11
C ALA A 92 -10.78 -16.94 -0.74
N PHE A 93 -11.09 -18.24 -0.72
CA PHE A 93 -12.24 -18.81 -1.39
C PHE A 93 -13.55 -18.18 -0.90
N LEU A 94 -13.77 -18.15 0.41
CA LEU A 94 -14.99 -17.61 1.01
C LEU A 94 -15.22 -16.14 0.64
N ARG A 95 -14.17 -15.35 0.57
CA ARG A 95 -14.29 -13.94 0.17
C ARG A 95 -14.49 -13.81 -1.34
N ALA A 96 -13.69 -14.47 -2.14
CA ALA A 96 -13.74 -14.38 -3.60
C ALA A 96 -15.08 -14.85 -4.19
N VAL A 97 -15.67 -15.92 -3.65
CA VAL A 97 -16.98 -16.43 -4.11
C VAL A 97 -18.13 -15.48 -3.82
N GLN A 98 -17.99 -14.61 -2.81
CA GLN A 98 -18.98 -13.60 -2.41
C GLN A 98 -18.74 -12.22 -3.05
N SER A 99 -17.58 -12.00 -3.65
CA SER A 99 -17.24 -10.71 -4.28
C SER A 99 -16.70 -10.91 -5.71
N PRO A 100 -17.52 -10.55 -6.73
CA PRO A 100 -18.88 -10.03 -6.67
C PRO A 100 -19.91 -11.05 -6.15
N LYS A 101 -21.02 -10.54 -5.64
CA LYS A 101 -22.12 -11.40 -5.16
C LYS A 101 -22.57 -12.33 -6.27
N ARG A 102 -22.63 -13.62 -5.95
CA ARG A 102 -23.16 -14.70 -6.78
C ARG A 102 -24.31 -15.36 -6.05
N GLU A 103 -25.05 -16.21 -6.72
CA GLU A 103 -26.14 -16.95 -6.12
C GLU A 103 -25.68 -18.10 -5.21
N VAL A 104 -24.58 -17.85 -4.48
CA VAL A 104 -23.98 -18.74 -3.48
C VAL A 104 -24.15 -18.09 -2.11
N GLY A 105 -25.26 -18.44 -1.44
CA GLY A 105 -25.59 -17.89 -0.12
C GLY A 105 -24.91 -18.60 1.04
N ALA A 106 -25.08 -18.05 2.25
CA ALA A 106 -24.46 -18.59 3.48
C ALA A 106 -24.80 -20.07 3.72
N THR A 107 -26.03 -20.49 3.46
CA THR A 107 -26.48 -21.89 3.62
C THR A 107 -25.75 -22.83 2.66
N THR A 108 -25.53 -22.39 1.41
CA THR A 108 -24.77 -23.17 0.42
C THR A 108 -23.31 -23.31 0.84
N LEU A 109 -22.68 -22.22 1.31
CA LEU A 109 -21.30 -22.23 1.81
C LEU A 109 -21.14 -23.08 3.05
N ALA A 110 -22.09 -23.03 3.99
CA ALA A 110 -22.07 -23.88 5.18
C ALA A 110 -22.16 -25.37 4.79
N LYS A 111 -23.05 -25.73 3.87
CA LYS A 111 -23.14 -27.10 3.36
C LYS A 111 -21.89 -27.54 2.62
N LEU A 112 -21.30 -26.67 1.78
CA LEU A 112 -20.04 -26.96 1.10
C LEU A 112 -18.91 -27.18 2.10
N ALA A 113 -18.81 -26.33 3.15
CA ALA A 113 -17.81 -26.47 4.20
C ALA A 113 -17.94 -27.80 4.96
N GLU A 114 -19.18 -28.20 5.30
CA GLU A 114 -19.44 -29.50 5.96
C GLU A 114 -18.99 -30.67 5.08
N ILE A 115 -19.28 -30.63 3.77
CA ILE A 115 -18.88 -31.67 2.83
C ILE A 115 -17.34 -31.69 2.67
N ALA A 116 -16.73 -30.53 2.50
CA ALA A 116 -15.27 -30.38 2.39
C ALA A 116 -14.55 -30.94 3.61
N GLN A 117 -15.07 -30.66 4.82
CA GLN A 117 -14.54 -31.20 6.06
C GLN A 117 -14.65 -32.73 6.13
N LYS A 118 -15.80 -33.30 5.75
CA LYS A 118 -16.00 -34.76 5.68
C LYS A 118 -15.07 -35.45 4.68
N MET A 119 -14.73 -34.75 3.60
CA MET A 119 -13.84 -35.24 2.55
C MET A 119 -12.35 -34.94 2.83
N HIS A 120 -12.04 -34.27 3.95
CA HIS A 120 -10.69 -33.81 4.32
C HIS A 120 -10.01 -33.05 3.18
N MET A 121 -10.72 -32.13 2.53
CA MET A 121 -10.19 -31.32 1.45
C MET A 121 -10.63 -29.85 1.57
N PRO A 122 -9.89 -28.90 0.95
CA PRO A 122 -10.27 -27.49 0.89
C PRO A 122 -11.61 -27.28 0.17
N MET A 123 -12.32 -26.21 0.53
CA MET A 123 -13.63 -25.88 -0.04
C MET A 123 -13.59 -25.69 -1.56
N SER A 124 -12.53 -25.07 -2.09
CA SER A 124 -12.34 -24.88 -3.51
C SER A 124 -12.26 -26.24 -4.25
N ARG A 125 -11.53 -27.22 -3.69
CA ARG A 125 -11.41 -28.57 -4.25
C ARG A 125 -12.71 -29.34 -4.16
N ALA A 126 -13.44 -29.19 -3.05
CA ALA A 126 -14.77 -29.78 -2.91
C ALA A 126 -15.74 -29.21 -3.95
N ALA A 127 -15.66 -27.89 -4.21
CA ALA A 127 -16.50 -27.21 -5.21
C ALA A 127 -16.24 -27.66 -6.66
N GLU A 128 -15.07 -28.27 -6.95
CA GLU A 128 -14.73 -28.86 -8.25
C GLU A 128 -15.37 -30.25 -8.46
N GLN A 129 -15.87 -30.88 -7.40
CA GLN A 129 -16.38 -32.25 -7.47
C GLN A 129 -17.86 -32.27 -7.92
N ILE A 130 -18.13 -32.94 -9.03
CA ILE A 130 -19.52 -33.08 -9.56
C ILE A 130 -20.46 -33.71 -8.51
N GLY A 131 -19.94 -34.67 -7.72
CA GLY A 131 -20.72 -35.31 -6.65
C GLY A 131 -21.11 -34.39 -5.52
N VAL A 132 -20.33 -33.34 -5.26
CA VAL A 132 -20.62 -32.26 -4.29
C VAL A 132 -21.67 -31.31 -4.87
N LEU A 133 -21.48 -30.87 -6.12
CA LEU A 133 -22.42 -29.98 -6.80
C LEU A 133 -23.83 -30.57 -6.87
N LYS A 134 -23.98 -31.88 -7.09
CA LYS A 134 -25.26 -32.60 -7.08
C LYS A 134 -25.99 -32.59 -5.73
N GLN A 135 -25.31 -32.29 -4.65
CA GLN A 135 -25.92 -32.18 -3.32
C GLN A 135 -26.44 -30.76 -3.02
N LEU A 136 -26.16 -29.79 -3.88
CA LEU A 136 -26.60 -28.40 -3.77
C LEU A 136 -27.87 -28.17 -4.61
N THR A 137 -28.51 -27.02 -4.43
CA THR A 137 -29.59 -26.63 -5.33
C THR A 137 -29.03 -26.37 -6.73
N PRO A 138 -29.78 -26.64 -7.82
CA PRO A 138 -29.30 -26.42 -9.19
C PRO A 138 -28.76 -25.01 -9.43
N ARG A 139 -29.43 -24.01 -8.87
CA ARG A 139 -29.05 -22.59 -8.95
C ARG A 139 -27.70 -22.33 -8.30
N SER A 140 -27.49 -22.80 -7.07
CA SER A 140 -26.23 -22.66 -6.35
C SER A 140 -25.11 -23.49 -6.96
N ALA A 141 -25.41 -24.68 -7.47
CA ALA A 141 -24.45 -25.54 -8.14
C ALA A 141 -23.92 -24.88 -9.42
N ASN A 142 -24.79 -24.33 -10.26
CA ASN A 142 -24.40 -23.60 -11.48
C ASN A 142 -23.57 -22.35 -11.16
N ALA A 143 -23.96 -21.58 -10.15
CA ALA A 143 -23.23 -20.40 -9.72
C ALA A 143 -21.81 -20.76 -9.19
N LEU A 144 -21.70 -21.83 -8.44
CA LEU A 144 -20.43 -22.33 -7.90
C LEU A 144 -19.53 -22.91 -9.01
N ASP A 145 -20.10 -23.68 -9.93
CA ASP A 145 -19.37 -24.20 -11.09
C ASP A 145 -18.84 -23.06 -11.99
N GLY A 146 -19.69 -22.05 -12.25
CA GLY A 146 -19.25 -20.85 -12.98
C GLY A 146 -18.10 -20.11 -12.27
N PHE A 147 -18.14 -20.00 -10.95
CA PHE A 147 -17.06 -19.40 -10.17
C PHE A 147 -15.76 -20.23 -10.29
N VAL A 148 -15.84 -21.54 -10.11
CA VAL A 148 -14.69 -22.46 -10.22
C VAL A 148 -14.06 -22.38 -11.62
N ASN A 149 -14.88 -22.30 -12.66
CA ASN A 149 -14.38 -22.16 -14.04
C ASN A 149 -13.65 -20.84 -14.26
N ILE A 150 -14.10 -19.73 -13.67
CA ILE A 150 -13.39 -18.44 -13.71
C ILE A 150 -12.03 -18.57 -13.00
N VAL A 151 -11.99 -19.15 -11.79
CA VAL A 151 -10.75 -19.34 -11.03
C VAL A 151 -9.75 -20.19 -11.83
N ARG A 152 -10.22 -21.29 -12.43
CA ARG A 152 -9.39 -22.18 -13.25
C ARG A 152 -8.82 -21.46 -14.48
N HIS A 153 -9.65 -20.66 -15.15
CA HIS A 153 -9.22 -19.85 -16.29
C HIS A 153 -8.14 -18.85 -15.88
N LEU A 154 -8.38 -18.06 -14.82
CA LEU A 154 -7.43 -17.06 -14.32
C LEU A 154 -6.12 -17.70 -13.83
N ARG A 155 -6.19 -18.89 -13.23
CA ARG A 155 -5.00 -19.66 -12.86
C ARG A 155 -4.18 -20.07 -14.09
N GLY A 156 -4.84 -20.42 -15.19
CA GLY A 156 -4.18 -20.67 -16.48
C GLY A 156 -3.52 -19.41 -17.07
N GLU A 157 -4.16 -18.26 -16.91
CA GLU A 157 -3.61 -16.97 -17.36
C GLU A 157 -2.38 -16.55 -16.56
N ALA A 158 -2.27 -16.90 -15.27
CA ALA A 158 -1.12 -16.60 -14.43
C ALA A 158 0.23 -17.14 -14.98
N PHE A 159 0.19 -18.14 -15.85
CA PHE A 159 1.39 -18.63 -16.56
C PHE A 159 1.75 -17.83 -17.81
N LYS A 160 0.85 -16.98 -18.29
CA LYS A 160 0.98 -16.30 -19.59
C LYS A 160 1.24 -14.80 -19.44
N VAL A 161 0.67 -14.20 -18.41
CA VAL A 161 0.72 -12.75 -18.18
C VAL A 161 1.46 -12.43 -16.89
N SER A 162 1.94 -11.18 -16.77
CA SER A 162 2.54 -10.70 -15.53
C SER A 162 1.52 -10.68 -14.38
N PRO A 163 1.95 -10.75 -13.11
CA PRO A 163 1.05 -10.55 -11.98
C PRO A 163 0.28 -9.22 -12.04
N ALA A 164 0.90 -8.15 -12.52
CA ALA A 164 0.25 -6.86 -12.75
C ALA A 164 -0.89 -6.95 -13.78
N ASP A 165 -0.67 -7.62 -14.93
CA ASP A 165 -1.70 -7.81 -15.95
C ASP A 165 -2.78 -8.80 -15.50
N LEU A 166 -2.42 -9.74 -14.63
CA LEU A 166 -3.37 -10.66 -14.01
C LEU A 166 -4.38 -9.91 -13.15
N VAL A 167 -3.98 -8.87 -12.41
CA VAL A 167 -4.90 -8.01 -11.63
C VAL A 167 -5.93 -7.36 -12.54
N ARG A 168 -5.50 -6.81 -13.69
CA ARG A 168 -6.40 -6.18 -14.68
C ARG A 168 -7.36 -7.20 -15.29
N THR A 169 -6.84 -8.34 -15.71
CA THR A 169 -7.64 -9.44 -16.27
C THR A 169 -8.66 -9.97 -15.26
N LEU A 170 -8.25 -10.14 -14.01
CA LEU A 170 -9.10 -10.57 -12.92
C LEU A 170 -10.25 -9.58 -12.68
N ALA A 171 -9.97 -8.28 -12.61
CA ALA A 171 -10.98 -7.26 -12.33
C ALA A 171 -12.15 -7.30 -13.33
N ASP A 172 -11.84 -7.60 -14.60
CA ASP A 172 -12.83 -7.76 -15.67
C ASP A 172 -13.51 -9.14 -15.64
N LYS A 173 -12.72 -10.22 -15.75
CA LYS A 173 -13.22 -11.60 -15.91
C LYS A 173 -13.99 -12.12 -14.70
N SER A 174 -13.65 -11.69 -13.49
CA SER A 174 -14.40 -12.04 -12.29
C SER A 174 -15.75 -11.32 -12.18
N GLY A 175 -15.95 -10.23 -12.94
CA GLY A 175 -17.07 -9.31 -12.80
C GLY A 175 -16.93 -8.33 -11.63
N LEU A 176 -15.74 -8.26 -11.00
CA LEU A 176 -15.48 -7.38 -9.87
C LEU A 176 -15.68 -5.91 -10.25
N LEU A 177 -15.15 -5.49 -11.41
CA LEU A 177 -15.27 -4.11 -11.89
C LEU A 177 -16.75 -3.73 -12.14
N ALA A 178 -17.51 -4.60 -12.77
CA ALA A 178 -18.96 -4.39 -13.00
C ALA A 178 -19.74 -4.28 -11.67
N SER A 179 -19.38 -5.11 -10.69
CA SER A 179 -19.98 -5.06 -9.35
C SER A 179 -19.64 -3.77 -8.61
N ILE A 180 -18.40 -3.30 -8.68
CA ILE A 180 -17.99 -2.01 -8.12
C ILE A 180 -18.79 -0.88 -8.75
N ARG A 181 -18.94 -0.90 -10.08
CA ARG A 181 -19.75 0.10 -10.80
C ARG A 181 -21.19 0.13 -10.31
N ALA A 182 -21.82 -1.04 -10.15
CA ALA A 182 -23.19 -1.16 -9.67
C ALA A 182 -23.38 -0.68 -8.21
N GLN A 183 -22.34 -0.71 -7.38
CA GLN A 183 -22.38 -0.28 -5.98
C GLN A 183 -22.11 1.23 -5.81
N CYS A 184 -21.49 1.87 -6.78
CA CYS A 184 -21.16 3.30 -6.72
C CYS A 184 -22.36 4.17 -7.09
N LYS A 185 -22.57 5.24 -6.32
CA LYS A 185 -23.65 6.19 -6.55
C LYS A 185 -23.35 7.18 -7.68
N ASP A 186 -22.07 7.47 -7.89
CA ASP A 186 -21.57 8.47 -8.83
C ASP A 186 -20.29 7.97 -9.53
N GLU A 187 -19.99 8.63 -10.66
CA GLU A 187 -18.82 8.30 -11.49
C GLU A 187 -17.50 8.50 -10.74
N ALA A 188 -17.38 9.56 -9.95
CA ALA A 188 -16.14 9.87 -9.21
C ALA A 188 -15.82 8.77 -8.20
N SER A 189 -16.83 8.23 -7.52
CA SER A 189 -16.64 7.09 -6.61
C SER A 189 -16.24 5.81 -7.33
N PHE A 190 -16.78 5.57 -8.52
CA PHE A 190 -16.39 4.44 -9.36
C PHE A 190 -14.94 4.59 -9.82
N GLN A 191 -14.56 5.74 -10.37
CA GLN A 191 -13.21 5.98 -10.86
C GLN A 191 -12.17 5.81 -9.75
N ARG A 192 -12.40 6.34 -8.55
CA ARG A 192 -11.50 6.13 -7.41
C ARG A 192 -11.30 4.66 -7.07
N ARG A 193 -12.36 3.84 -7.07
CA ARG A 193 -12.26 2.41 -6.77
C ARG A 193 -11.61 1.62 -7.91
N LYS A 194 -11.83 2.04 -9.15
CA LYS A 194 -11.15 1.50 -10.33
C LYS A 194 -9.66 1.80 -10.26
N GLU A 195 -9.29 3.05 -9.99
CA GLU A 195 -7.89 3.47 -9.78
C GLU A 195 -7.19 2.69 -8.68
N ASN A 196 -7.90 2.32 -7.60
CA ASN A 196 -7.33 1.46 -6.56
C ASN A 196 -6.99 0.06 -7.09
N LEU A 197 -7.75 -0.49 -8.03
CA LEU A 197 -7.41 -1.77 -8.67
C LEU A 197 -6.25 -1.63 -9.66
N GLU A 198 -6.18 -0.53 -10.40
CA GLU A 198 -5.07 -0.22 -11.30
C GLU A 198 -3.78 -0.04 -10.48
N GLU A 199 -3.85 0.71 -9.38
CA GLU A 199 -2.73 0.88 -8.46
C GLU A 199 -2.29 -0.45 -7.83
N LEU A 200 -3.24 -1.34 -7.48
CA LEU A 200 -2.87 -2.67 -7.00
C LEU A 200 -2.03 -3.42 -8.02
N SER A 201 -2.30 -3.24 -9.33
CA SER A 201 -1.47 -3.85 -10.37
C SER A 201 -0.03 -3.35 -10.33
N ASP A 202 0.20 -2.07 -9.99
CA ASP A 202 1.54 -1.47 -9.92
C ASP A 202 2.34 -1.92 -8.67
N TRP A 203 1.69 -2.60 -7.74
CA TRP A 203 2.35 -3.21 -6.59
C TRP A 203 3.01 -4.54 -6.92
N PHE A 204 2.68 -5.11 -8.07
CA PHE A 204 3.28 -6.35 -8.55
C PHE A 204 4.34 -6.07 -9.61
N ASP A 205 5.41 -6.85 -9.60
CA ASP A 205 6.44 -6.74 -10.62
C ASP A 205 5.92 -7.11 -12.01
N GLY A 206 6.32 -6.33 -13.01
CA GLY A 206 5.93 -6.49 -14.40
C GLY A 206 6.66 -7.62 -15.16
N GLY A 207 7.27 -8.58 -14.45
CA GLY A 207 7.91 -9.74 -15.08
C GLY A 207 6.91 -10.61 -15.87
N LYS A 208 7.37 -11.34 -16.90
CA LYS A 208 6.50 -12.29 -17.60
C LYS A 208 6.02 -13.37 -16.64
N GLY A 209 4.77 -13.80 -16.79
CA GLY A 209 4.10 -14.72 -15.90
C GLY A 209 4.92 -15.98 -15.61
N SER A 210 5.35 -16.10 -14.37
CA SER A 210 6.09 -17.26 -13.85
C SER A 210 5.14 -18.24 -13.15
N GLY A 211 3.85 -17.98 -13.25
CA GLY A 211 2.79 -18.83 -12.72
C GLY A 211 2.40 -18.53 -11.28
N PRO A 212 1.51 -19.37 -10.70
CA PRO A 212 0.97 -19.16 -9.36
C PRO A 212 2.00 -19.11 -8.24
N GLY A 213 3.17 -19.75 -8.41
CA GLY A 213 4.23 -19.75 -7.40
C GLY A 213 4.86 -18.37 -7.18
N GLU A 214 5.17 -17.65 -8.25
CA GLU A 214 5.68 -16.28 -8.14
C GLU A 214 4.62 -15.34 -7.59
N LEU A 215 3.37 -15.47 -8.05
CA LEU A 215 2.25 -14.73 -7.50
C LEU A 215 2.13 -14.95 -5.97
N ALA A 216 2.29 -16.20 -5.51
CA ALA A 216 2.28 -16.51 -4.08
C ALA A 216 3.41 -15.83 -3.32
N ALA A 217 4.63 -15.79 -3.88
CA ALA A 217 5.78 -15.13 -3.28
C ALA A 217 5.54 -13.61 -3.15
N GLN A 218 5.05 -12.96 -4.19
CA GLN A 218 4.72 -11.54 -4.18
C GLN A 218 3.59 -11.22 -3.19
N LEU A 219 2.53 -12.05 -3.13
CA LEU A 219 1.45 -11.92 -2.16
C LEU A 219 1.91 -12.11 -0.71
N ALA A 220 2.88 -13.00 -0.48
CA ALA A 220 3.48 -13.19 0.84
C ALA A 220 4.21 -11.93 1.31
N LEU A 221 4.91 -11.24 0.43
CA LEU A 221 5.53 -9.95 0.73
C LEU A 221 4.48 -8.91 1.15
N LEU A 222 3.34 -8.86 0.47
CA LEU A 222 2.24 -7.94 0.80
C LEU A 222 1.58 -8.23 2.15
N SER A 223 1.55 -9.48 2.60
CA SER A 223 0.85 -9.88 3.83
C SER A 223 1.68 -9.73 5.13
N HIS A 224 2.98 -9.51 5.04
CA HIS A 224 3.86 -9.43 6.22
C HIS A 224 3.84 -8.06 6.92
N ALA A 225 3.47 -6.97 6.25
CA ALA A 225 3.48 -5.63 6.84
C ALA A 225 2.39 -5.40 7.90
N ASP A 226 1.30 -6.17 7.88
CA ASP A 226 0.18 -6.02 8.83
C ASP A 226 0.41 -6.71 10.19
N LYS A 227 1.51 -7.47 10.36
CA LYS A 227 1.73 -8.32 11.56
C LYS A 227 2.68 -7.74 12.60
N GLY A 228 2.89 -6.42 12.60
CA GLY A 228 3.61 -5.75 13.68
C GLY A 228 2.89 -5.89 15.04
N GLU A 229 3.65 -5.92 16.14
CA GLU A 229 3.08 -5.87 17.49
C GLU A 229 2.11 -4.68 17.59
N ALA A 230 0.92 -4.92 18.16
CA ALA A 230 -0.09 -3.89 18.31
C ALA A 230 0.50 -2.68 19.05
N GLY A 231 0.53 -1.52 18.37
CA GLY A 231 1.08 -0.28 18.90
C GLY A 231 2.52 0.06 18.49
N ASN A 232 3.33 -0.89 18.04
CA ASN A 232 4.68 -0.64 17.54
C ASN A 232 4.71 -0.56 16.01
N GLN A 233 4.24 0.56 15.47
CA GLN A 233 4.08 0.80 14.04
C GLN A 233 4.42 2.25 13.70
N VAL A 234 5.03 2.49 12.55
CA VAL A 234 5.23 3.84 11.99
C VAL A 234 3.86 4.50 11.79
N ARG A 235 3.69 5.74 12.25
CA ARG A 235 2.46 6.49 12.08
C ARG A 235 2.47 7.28 10.78
N LEU A 236 1.51 7.00 9.91
CA LEU A 236 1.22 7.78 8.71
C LEU A 236 -0.04 8.58 8.97
N MET A 237 0.01 9.91 8.81
CA MET A 237 -1.16 10.75 9.04
C MET A 237 -1.07 12.09 8.32
N SER A 238 -2.22 12.73 8.13
CA SER A 238 -2.24 14.10 7.65
C SER A 238 -1.72 15.05 8.73
N LEU A 239 -1.18 16.20 8.31
CA LEU A 239 -0.76 17.27 9.21
C LEU A 239 -1.88 17.68 10.19
N HIS A 240 -3.14 17.66 9.74
CA HIS A 240 -4.30 17.96 10.58
C HIS A 240 -4.51 16.93 11.71
N ALA A 241 -4.28 15.67 11.42
CA ALA A 241 -4.46 14.58 12.38
C ALA A 241 -3.33 14.52 13.43
N ALA A 242 -2.22 15.18 13.19
CA ALA A 242 -1.04 15.16 14.06
C ALA A 242 -1.16 16.10 15.29
N LYS A 243 -2.22 16.92 15.37
CA LYS A 243 -2.41 17.85 16.47
C LYS A 243 -2.48 17.14 17.81
N GLY A 244 -1.62 17.52 18.75
CA GLY A 244 -1.57 16.96 20.11
C GLY A 244 -0.71 15.69 20.25
N LEU A 245 -0.17 15.15 19.16
CA LEU A 245 0.75 14.02 19.18
C LEU A 245 2.19 14.52 19.09
N GLU A 246 3.16 13.67 19.49
CA GLU A 246 4.59 13.98 19.39
C GLU A 246 5.37 12.67 19.16
N PHE A 247 6.42 12.76 18.32
CA PHE A 247 7.24 11.62 17.93
C PHE A 247 8.72 12.00 18.02
N ARG A 248 9.59 11.01 18.22
CA ARG A 248 11.04 11.27 18.22
C ARG A 248 11.54 11.68 16.84
N TYR A 249 11.04 11.03 15.81
CA TYR A 249 11.46 11.18 14.42
C TYR A 249 10.26 11.51 13.53
N VAL A 250 10.28 12.67 12.90
CA VAL A 250 9.18 13.14 12.05
C VAL A 250 9.67 13.43 10.64
N PHE A 251 8.93 12.95 9.67
CA PHE A 251 9.13 13.20 8.25
C PHE A 251 7.92 13.96 7.72
N ILE A 252 8.12 15.16 7.18
CA ILE A 252 7.07 15.93 6.47
C ILE A 252 7.40 15.82 4.99
N VAL A 253 6.52 15.20 4.22
CA VAL A 253 6.72 14.90 2.80
C VAL A 253 5.85 15.76 1.91
N GLY A 254 6.26 15.93 0.64
CA GLY A 254 5.49 16.69 -0.33
C GLY A 254 5.50 18.19 -0.06
N MET A 255 6.65 18.71 0.32
CA MET A 255 6.87 20.15 0.53
C MET A 255 7.02 20.88 -0.79
N GLU A 256 5.94 20.89 -1.61
CA GLU A 256 5.87 21.59 -2.90
C GLU A 256 4.70 22.56 -2.93
N ASP A 257 4.86 23.69 -3.65
CA ASP A 257 3.76 24.62 -3.97
C ASP A 257 2.66 23.86 -4.75
N GLY A 258 1.41 23.96 -4.29
CA GLY A 258 0.28 23.19 -4.79
C GLY A 258 -0.05 21.95 -3.93
N THR A 259 0.92 21.43 -3.17
CA THR A 259 0.70 20.35 -2.19
C THR A 259 0.72 20.90 -0.76
N LEU A 260 1.80 21.54 -0.35
CA LEU A 260 1.94 22.25 0.94
C LEU A 260 2.78 23.53 0.72
N PRO A 261 2.15 24.69 0.58
CA PRO A 261 0.72 24.99 0.72
C PRO A 261 -0.13 24.35 -0.40
N HIS A 262 -1.39 24.02 -0.06
CA HIS A 262 -2.33 23.43 -1.00
C HIS A 262 -2.75 24.44 -2.09
N GLU A 263 -2.99 23.95 -3.34
CA GLU A 263 -3.33 24.79 -4.48
C GLU A 263 -4.54 25.71 -4.19
N MET A 264 -5.61 25.17 -3.62
CA MET A 264 -6.78 25.99 -3.25
C MET A 264 -6.45 27.11 -2.26
N ALA A 265 -5.58 26.84 -1.30
CA ALA A 265 -5.17 27.87 -0.34
C ALA A 265 -4.35 28.99 -0.99
N LEU A 266 -3.62 28.68 -2.06
CA LEU A 266 -2.91 29.68 -2.86
C LEU A 266 -3.88 30.57 -3.66
N GLU A 267 -4.95 29.97 -4.20
CA GLU A 267 -5.98 30.69 -4.96
C GLU A 267 -6.87 31.56 -4.07
N GLU A 268 -7.27 31.04 -2.90
CA GLU A 268 -8.17 31.71 -1.96
C GLU A 268 -7.47 32.68 -1.02
N GLY A 269 -6.13 32.75 -1.03
CA GLY A 269 -5.34 33.63 -0.17
C GLY A 269 -5.27 33.15 1.30
N SER A 270 -5.56 31.87 1.58
CA SER A 270 -5.53 31.28 2.94
C SER A 270 -4.16 30.70 3.34
N LEU A 271 -3.08 31.31 2.86
CA LEU A 271 -1.70 30.87 3.11
C LEU A 271 -1.33 30.78 4.60
N GLU A 272 -1.91 31.67 5.42
CA GLU A 272 -1.70 31.67 6.87
C GLU A 272 -2.14 30.37 7.55
N GLU A 273 -3.20 29.76 7.06
CA GLU A 273 -3.74 28.52 7.60
C GLU A 273 -2.82 27.35 7.27
N GLU A 274 -2.29 27.29 6.05
CA GLU A 274 -1.29 26.32 5.62
C GLU A 274 0.03 26.48 6.39
N ARG A 275 0.45 27.73 6.67
CA ARG A 275 1.62 28.01 7.52
C ARG A 275 1.43 27.49 8.94
N ARG A 276 0.26 27.73 9.55
CA ARG A 276 -0.07 27.17 10.87
C ARG A 276 -0.08 25.66 10.88
N LEU A 277 -0.57 25.06 9.80
CA LEU A 277 -0.59 23.61 9.64
C LEU A 277 0.83 23.03 9.55
N LEU A 278 1.72 23.66 8.77
CA LEU A 278 3.13 23.29 8.73
C LEU A 278 3.80 23.47 10.10
N TYR A 279 3.53 24.55 10.79
CA TYR A 279 4.04 24.78 12.15
C TYR A 279 3.62 23.67 13.12
N VAL A 280 2.36 23.25 13.06
CA VAL A 280 1.90 22.07 13.82
C VAL A 280 2.74 20.86 13.48
N GLY A 281 2.98 20.56 12.22
CA GLY A 281 3.81 19.42 11.79
C GLY A 281 5.24 19.48 12.31
N ILE A 282 5.91 20.62 12.16
CA ILE A 282 7.30 20.84 12.63
C ILE A 282 7.41 20.59 14.14
N THR A 283 6.45 21.10 14.91
CA THR A 283 6.45 20.98 16.38
C THR A 283 6.11 19.56 16.87
N ARG A 284 5.84 18.61 15.99
CA ARG A 284 5.64 17.19 16.37
C ARG A 284 6.95 16.44 16.61
N ALA A 285 8.08 16.94 16.10
CA ALA A 285 9.38 16.32 16.23
C ALA A 285 10.04 16.64 17.57
N LYS A 286 10.42 15.61 18.33
CA LYS A 286 11.18 15.74 19.58
C LYS A 286 12.69 15.77 19.37
N GLU A 287 13.22 14.95 18.45
CA GLU A 287 14.64 14.79 18.25
C GLU A 287 15.10 15.21 16.86
N GLN A 288 14.45 14.68 15.80
CA GLN A 288 14.86 14.95 14.44
C GLN A 288 13.70 15.17 13.53
N LEU A 289 13.81 16.17 12.65
CA LEU A 289 12.85 16.51 11.62
C LEU A 289 13.49 16.40 10.24
N TRP A 290 12.78 15.75 9.33
CA TRP A 290 13.05 15.74 7.89
C TRP A 290 11.93 16.43 7.15
N LEU A 291 12.29 17.28 6.20
CA LEU A 291 11.38 17.88 5.24
C LEU A 291 11.81 17.39 3.85
N SER A 292 10.90 16.96 3.04
CA SER A 292 11.23 16.49 1.68
C SER A 292 10.31 17.07 0.63
N HIS A 293 10.86 17.20 -0.57
CA HIS A 293 10.13 17.62 -1.76
C HIS A 293 10.63 16.87 -2.99
N SER A 294 9.76 16.72 -3.98
CA SER A 294 10.05 16.10 -5.26
C SER A 294 10.26 17.15 -6.36
N ARG A 295 11.12 16.85 -7.34
CA ARG A 295 11.33 17.71 -8.52
C ARG A 295 10.25 17.54 -9.57
N GLU A 296 9.73 16.32 -9.68
CA GLU A 296 8.77 15.93 -10.71
C GLU A 296 7.64 15.09 -10.08
N ALA A 297 6.45 15.22 -10.64
CA ALA A 297 5.35 14.29 -10.43
C ALA A 297 4.91 13.70 -11.77
N SER A 298 4.48 12.45 -11.74
CA SER A 298 3.82 11.83 -12.89
C SER A 298 2.31 11.99 -12.74
N LYS A 299 1.68 12.64 -13.72
CA LYS A 299 0.22 12.79 -13.78
C LYS A 299 -0.22 12.41 -15.20
N TRP A 300 -1.02 11.32 -15.28
CA TRP A 300 -1.55 10.82 -16.57
C TRP A 300 -0.48 10.42 -17.61
N GLY A 301 0.71 10.02 -17.15
CA GLY A 301 1.84 9.68 -18.02
C GLY A 301 2.75 10.86 -18.36
N ASP A 302 2.33 12.09 -18.09
CA ASP A 302 3.14 13.29 -18.28
C ASP A 302 3.96 13.61 -17.02
N LYS A 303 5.19 14.11 -17.25
CA LYS A 303 6.05 14.60 -16.18
C LYS A 303 5.78 16.08 -15.94
N LEU A 304 5.28 16.39 -14.75
CA LEU A 304 5.08 17.76 -14.30
C LEU A 304 6.26 18.17 -13.41
N ARG A 305 6.92 19.29 -13.72
CA ARG A 305 7.92 19.88 -12.83
C ARG A 305 7.24 20.52 -11.64
N LEU A 306 7.69 20.14 -10.43
CA LEU A 306 7.22 20.70 -9.17
C LEU A 306 8.13 21.84 -8.72
N LYS A 307 7.54 22.79 -7.99
CA LYS A 307 8.29 23.87 -7.32
C LYS A 307 8.41 23.53 -5.84
N PRO A 308 9.61 23.64 -5.24
CA PRO A 308 9.73 23.53 -3.78
C PRO A 308 8.76 24.49 -3.09
N SER A 309 8.24 24.06 -1.95
CA SER A 309 7.35 24.90 -1.14
C SER A 309 8.01 26.23 -0.77
N ARG A 310 7.26 27.31 -0.95
CA ARG A 310 7.68 28.66 -0.51
C ARG A 310 7.96 28.75 0.99
N PHE A 311 7.45 27.83 1.76
CA PHE A 311 7.72 27.79 3.20
C PHE A 311 9.17 27.44 3.53
N PHE A 312 9.96 26.90 2.60
CA PHE A 312 11.39 26.73 2.82
C PHE A 312 12.13 28.07 3.00
N ASP A 313 11.63 29.15 2.40
CA ASP A 313 12.22 30.50 2.50
C ASP A 313 11.92 31.15 3.85
N GLU A 314 10.91 30.66 4.58
CA GLU A 314 10.53 31.14 5.91
C GLU A 314 11.28 30.43 7.04
N LEU A 315 12.00 29.35 6.74
CA LEU A 315 12.74 28.58 7.74
C LEU A 315 14.12 29.21 8.01
N PRO A 316 14.61 29.22 9.25
CA PRO A 316 15.92 29.75 9.60
C PRO A 316 17.03 28.97 8.88
N ALA A 317 17.78 29.61 8.00
CA ALA A 317 18.84 28.96 7.21
C ALA A 317 19.92 28.28 8.09
N ALA A 318 20.19 28.81 9.27
CA ALA A 318 21.15 28.23 10.21
C ALA A 318 20.73 26.88 10.79
N GLU A 319 19.42 26.62 10.83
CA GLU A 319 18.84 25.39 11.38
C GLU A 319 18.60 24.31 10.31
N ILE A 320 18.83 24.63 9.04
CA ILE A 320 18.60 23.73 7.92
C ILE A 320 19.91 23.07 7.49
N GLN A 321 19.84 21.76 7.22
CA GLN A 321 20.88 21.00 6.55
C GLN A 321 20.28 20.36 5.28
N ARG A 322 20.71 20.85 4.12
CA ARG A 322 20.29 20.28 2.83
C ARG A 322 21.18 19.09 2.46
N ASP A 323 20.63 18.06 1.85
CA ASP A 323 21.40 16.97 1.25
C ASP A 323 22.36 17.54 0.19
N GLY A 324 23.62 17.08 0.20
CA GLY A 324 24.67 17.59 -0.70
C GLY A 324 25.38 18.85 -0.20
N ALA A 325 24.94 19.46 0.89
CA ALA A 325 25.61 20.62 1.46
C ALA A 325 26.95 20.28 2.14
N ASP A 326 27.10 19.04 2.60
CA ASP A 326 28.33 18.47 3.14
C ASP A 326 28.63 17.12 2.49
N PRO A 327 29.36 17.10 1.35
CA PRO A 327 29.63 15.87 0.60
C PRO A 327 30.35 14.79 1.40
N VAL A 328 31.20 15.18 2.36
CA VAL A 328 31.98 14.23 3.19
C VAL A 328 31.05 13.54 4.20
N ALA A 329 30.25 14.33 4.92
CA ALA A 329 29.28 13.79 5.87
C ALA A 329 28.16 12.98 5.16
N ASP A 330 27.77 13.39 3.96
CA ASP A 330 26.77 12.66 3.15
C ASP A 330 27.33 11.32 2.63
N ALA A 331 28.61 11.30 2.21
CA ALA A 331 29.29 10.06 1.80
C ALA A 331 29.46 9.08 2.97
N ALA A 332 29.87 9.57 4.14
CA ALA A 332 29.98 8.76 5.36
C ALA A 332 28.64 8.13 5.74
N ARG A 333 27.55 8.90 5.77
CA ARG A 333 26.22 8.42 6.04
C ARG A 333 25.72 7.40 5.01
N LYS A 334 26.03 7.62 3.73
CA LYS A 334 25.69 6.65 2.66
C LYS A 334 26.42 5.32 2.87
N GLN A 335 27.66 5.37 3.33
CA GLN A 335 28.44 4.18 3.61
C GLN A 335 27.95 3.43 4.84
N GLU A 336 27.58 4.15 5.92
CA GLU A 336 26.95 3.57 7.11
C GLU A 336 25.61 2.90 6.79
N ARG A 337 24.77 3.55 5.98
CA ARG A 337 23.49 2.98 5.52
C ARG A 337 23.68 1.73 4.69
N ALA A 338 24.65 1.73 3.77
CA ALA A 338 24.97 0.55 2.98
C ALA A 338 25.43 -0.61 3.88
N ALA A 339 26.30 -0.35 4.86
CA ALA A 339 26.76 -1.35 5.81
C ALA A 339 25.61 -1.92 6.66
N ALA A 340 24.71 -1.05 7.16
CA ALA A 340 23.52 -1.48 7.92
C ALA A 340 22.54 -2.28 7.04
N GLY A 341 22.34 -1.89 5.78
CA GLY A 341 21.55 -2.64 4.82
C GLY A 341 22.12 -4.03 4.54
N PHE A 342 23.43 -4.14 4.34
CA PHE A 342 24.10 -5.43 4.18
C PHE A 342 23.99 -6.31 5.43
N ALA A 343 24.11 -5.72 6.63
CA ALA A 343 23.96 -6.45 7.90
C ALA A 343 22.52 -6.98 8.07
N ALA A 344 21.51 -6.18 7.71
CA ALA A 344 20.11 -6.58 7.74
C ALA A 344 19.78 -7.71 6.75
N ILE A 345 20.32 -7.64 5.52
CA ILE A 345 20.17 -8.69 4.50
C ILE A 345 20.87 -9.98 5.00
N LYS A 346 22.05 -9.88 5.57
CA LYS A 346 22.77 -11.03 6.11
C LYS A 346 21.99 -11.70 7.25
N ALA A 347 21.42 -10.92 8.17
CA ALA A 347 20.60 -11.44 9.25
C ALA A 347 19.32 -12.15 8.75
N LEU A 348 18.78 -11.74 7.59
CA LEU A 348 17.63 -12.39 6.94
C LEU A 348 18.01 -13.70 6.22
N LEU A 349 19.28 -13.85 5.84
CA LEU A 349 19.77 -15.07 5.17
C LEU A 349 20.30 -16.11 6.17
N ASP A 350 20.72 -15.67 7.36
CA ASP A 350 21.27 -16.52 8.42
C ASP A 350 20.20 -17.03 9.41
N GLY A 351 18.94 -16.60 9.30
CA GLY A 351 17.79 -17.03 10.12
C GLY A 351 16.70 -17.69 9.29
#